data_97c8813f2855df83d80a71e4dfc687cb
#
_entry.id   97c8813f2855df83d80a71e4dfc687cb
#
_cell.length_a   1.000
_cell.length_b   1.000
_cell.length_c   1.000
_cell.angle_alpha   90.00
_cell.angle_beta   90.00
_cell.angle_gamma   90.00
#
_symmetry.space_group_name_H-M   'P 1'
#
loop_
_entity.id
_entity.type
_entity.pdbx_description
1 polymer ?
#
loop_
_entity_poly.entity_id
_entity_poly.type
_entity_poly.pdbx_seq_one_letter_code
_entity_poly.pdbx_strand_id
1 'polypeptide(L)'
;RSRRQRQMCIRDSTTVALVPNVLAVSAATPAKDVKELVALIKATPNKFSYGSNGAGTAQHLIGTQFATSIGQPLLHVPYKGSGPLTTDLLGGQVSMSFDTVTPVLPHIKAGKLRALAVTTAKRSSTLPDVPTLQESGFASFDIGTWFGVLAPARTPADVVARLNTEMVKVIQSPDSVSYTHLTLPTTPYV
;
A
#
# COMPACT_ATOMS: atom_id res chain seq x y z
N ARG A 1 -34.35 -13.08 3.63
CA ARG A 1 -34.08 -11.87 2.82
C ARG A 1 -32.59 -11.78 2.65
N SER A 2 -32.09 -12.14 1.46
CA SER A 2 -30.68 -12.00 1.09
C SER A 2 -30.23 -10.56 1.32
N ARG A 3 -29.13 -10.38 2.03
CA ARG A 3 -28.38 -9.13 2.05
C ARG A 3 -27.84 -8.92 0.62
N ARG A 4 -28.67 -8.39 -0.28
CA ARG A 4 -28.16 -7.75 -1.48
C ARG A 4 -27.17 -6.70 -0.97
N GLN A 5 -25.90 -6.90 -1.24
CA GLN A 5 -24.93 -5.83 -1.20
C GLN A 5 -25.62 -4.65 -1.87
N ARG A 6 -25.93 -3.62 -1.09
CA ARG A 6 -26.31 -2.35 -1.64
C ARG A 6 -25.05 -1.89 -2.37
N GLN A 7 -25.04 -2.01 -3.68
CA GLN A 7 -24.14 -1.22 -4.49
C GLN A 7 -24.48 0.23 -4.12
N MET A 8 -23.71 0.76 -3.19
CA MET A 8 -23.71 2.18 -2.94
C MET A 8 -23.18 2.79 -4.23
N CYS A 9 -24.07 3.40 -5.03
CA CYS A 9 -23.62 4.35 -6.03
C CYS A 9 -22.93 5.44 -5.24
N ILE A 10 -21.64 5.43 -5.27
CA ILE A 10 -20.76 6.33 -4.53
C ILE A 10 -20.59 7.55 -5.43
N ARG A 11 -20.87 8.73 -4.92
CA ARG A 11 -20.41 9.97 -5.54
C ARG A 11 -19.07 10.31 -4.93
N ASP A 12 -18.04 10.32 -5.74
CA ASP A 12 -16.70 10.68 -5.32
C ASP A 12 -16.71 12.13 -4.83
N SER A 13 -16.42 12.31 -3.55
CA SER A 13 -16.36 13.65 -2.97
C SER A 13 -14.97 14.24 -3.17
N THR A 14 -13.92 13.50 -2.81
CA THR A 14 -12.53 13.87 -3.12
C THR A 14 -11.56 12.72 -2.83
N THR A 15 -10.46 12.66 -3.57
CA THR A 15 -9.30 11.85 -3.21
C THR A 15 -8.44 12.64 -2.22
N VAL A 16 -8.24 12.07 -1.03
CA VAL A 16 -7.48 12.72 0.04
C VAL A 16 -5.98 12.49 -0.16
N ALA A 17 -5.61 11.27 -0.53
CA ALA A 17 -4.20 10.89 -0.59
C ALA A 17 -3.98 9.66 -1.46
N LEU A 18 -2.80 9.60 -2.08
CA LEU A 18 -2.21 8.40 -2.66
C LEU A 18 -0.96 8.04 -1.85
N VAL A 19 -0.96 6.86 -1.23
CA VAL A 19 0.14 6.40 -0.38
C VAL A 19 0.87 5.26 -1.08
N PRO A 20 2.19 5.38 -1.30
CA PRO A 20 2.98 4.27 -1.81
C PRO A 20 2.91 3.07 -0.87
N ASN A 21 2.84 1.86 -1.45
CA ASN A 21 3.09 0.64 -0.72
C ASN A 21 4.58 0.29 -0.82
N VAL A 22 5.08 -0.39 0.19
CA VAL A 22 6.48 -0.82 0.26
C VAL A 22 6.57 -2.32 0.48
N LEU A 23 7.40 -2.97 -0.31
CA LEU A 23 7.82 -4.35 -0.06
C LEU A 23 8.81 -4.33 1.10
N ALA A 24 8.35 -4.74 2.26
CA ALA A 24 9.13 -4.81 3.48
C ALA A 24 9.34 -6.26 3.92
N VAL A 25 10.54 -6.55 4.41
CA VAL A 25 10.92 -7.83 5.00
C VAL A 25 11.52 -7.59 6.39
N SER A 26 11.53 -8.63 7.24
CA SER A 26 12.28 -8.57 8.50
C SER A 26 13.77 -8.32 8.23
N ALA A 27 14.44 -7.59 9.09
CA ALA A 27 15.89 -7.36 9.00
C ALA A 27 16.69 -8.67 9.06
N ALA A 28 16.14 -9.72 9.66
CA ALA A 28 16.72 -11.06 9.69
C ALA A 28 16.69 -11.79 8.34
N THR A 29 15.86 -11.35 7.39
CA THR A 29 15.80 -11.94 6.05
C THR A 29 17.12 -11.66 5.32
N PRO A 30 17.80 -12.68 4.74
CA PRO A 30 19.12 -12.50 4.14
C PRO A 30 19.10 -11.79 2.77
N ALA A 31 17.94 -11.32 2.30
CA ALA A 31 17.81 -10.53 1.08
C ALA A 31 18.05 -9.04 1.33
N LYS A 32 18.88 -8.41 0.50
CA LYS A 32 19.19 -6.98 0.55
C LYS A 32 18.43 -6.19 -0.52
N ASP A 33 18.00 -6.85 -1.57
CA ASP A 33 17.22 -6.29 -2.67
C ASP A 33 16.15 -7.26 -3.17
N VAL A 34 15.34 -6.81 -4.13
CA VAL A 34 14.22 -7.61 -4.69
C VAL A 34 14.75 -8.83 -5.44
N LYS A 35 15.90 -8.73 -6.11
CA LYS A 35 16.47 -9.84 -6.91
C LYS A 35 16.92 -10.98 -5.99
N GLU A 36 17.61 -10.64 -4.91
CA GLU A 36 18.01 -11.62 -3.88
C GLU A 36 16.79 -12.27 -3.22
N LEU A 37 15.75 -11.48 -2.91
CA LEU A 37 14.50 -12.02 -2.37
C LEU A 37 13.85 -13.02 -3.33
N VAL A 38 13.76 -12.69 -4.61
CA VAL A 38 13.20 -13.58 -5.63
C VAL A 38 14.04 -14.86 -5.79
N ALA A 39 15.36 -14.75 -5.73
CA ALA A 39 16.25 -15.91 -5.77
C ALA A 39 16.00 -16.84 -4.57
N LEU A 40 15.84 -16.29 -3.36
CA LEU A 40 15.51 -17.05 -2.16
C LEU A 40 14.14 -17.75 -2.27
N ILE A 41 13.13 -17.04 -2.77
CA ILE A 41 11.78 -17.61 -2.98
C ILE A 41 11.86 -18.80 -3.94
N LYS A 42 12.58 -18.65 -5.06
CA LYS A 42 12.76 -19.72 -6.06
C LYS A 42 13.56 -20.90 -5.53
N ALA A 43 14.54 -20.66 -4.66
CA ALA A 43 15.35 -21.72 -4.06
C ALA A 43 14.59 -22.53 -3.01
N THR A 44 13.55 -21.95 -2.39
CA THR A 44 12.76 -22.60 -1.34
C THR A 44 11.26 -22.42 -1.58
N PRO A 45 10.69 -23.12 -2.59
CA PRO A 45 9.27 -23.03 -2.91
C PRO A 45 8.38 -23.33 -1.70
N ASN A 46 7.24 -22.65 -1.60
CA ASN A 46 6.23 -22.81 -0.54
C ASN A 46 6.68 -22.43 0.90
N LYS A 47 7.87 -21.88 1.09
CA LYS A 47 8.31 -21.40 2.41
C LYS A 47 8.01 -19.92 2.66
N PHE A 48 7.72 -19.16 1.62
CA PHE A 48 7.49 -17.73 1.74
C PHE A 48 6.01 -17.41 1.82
N SER A 49 5.69 -16.50 2.74
CA SER A 49 4.35 -15.94 2.92
C SER A 49 4.40 -14.43 2.81
N TYR A 50 3.28 -13.82 2.43
CA TYR A 50 3.10 -12.39 2.50
C TYR A 50 1.86 -12.00 3.28
N GLY A 51 2.01 -10.97 4.10
CA GLY A 51 0.92 -10.42 4.88
C GLY A 51 0.21 -9.26 4.16
N SER A 52 -1.09 -9.14 4.39
CA SER A 52 -1.89 -8.00 3.94
C SER A 52 -2.86 -7.54 5.04
N ASN A 53 -3.42 -6.35 4.89
CA ASN A 53 -4.42 -5.80 5.80
C ASN A 53 -5.83 -6.39 5.59
N GLY A 54 -5.94 -7.50 4.87
CA GLY A 54 -7.17 -8.25 4.60
C GLY A 54 -7.31 -8.69 3.15
N ALA A 55 -8.21 -9.65 2.93
CA ALA A 55 -8.53 -10.12 1.59
C ALA A 55 -9.20 -9.01 0.76
N GLY A 56 -8.76 -8.83 -0.49
CA GLY A 56 -9.28 -7.82 -1.42
C GLY A 56 -8.70 -6.42 -1.23
N THR A 57 -7.77 -6.21 -0.30
CA THR A 57 -7.06 -4.94 -0.15
C THR A 57 -6.01 -4.75 -1.25
N ALA A 58 -5.52 -3.51 -1.44
CA ALA A 58 -4.44 -3.21 -2.37
C ALA A 58 -3.21 -4.10 -2.10
N GLN A 59 -2.86 -4.31 -0.83
CA GLN A 59 -1.74 -5.15 -0.41
C GLN A 59 -1.90 -6.62 -0.86
N HIS A 60 -3.14 -7.15 -0.78
CA HIS A 60 -3.43 -8.50 -1.29
C HIS A 60 -3.24 -8.57 -2.81
N LEU A 61 -3.77 -7.60 -3.55
CA LEU A 61 -3.65 -7.54 -5.01
C LEU A 61 -2.18 -7.41 -5.44
N ILE A 62 -1.42 -6.53 -4.80
CA ILE A 62 0.02 -6.34 -5.06
C ILE A 62 0.79 -7.64 -4.81
N GLY A 63 0.53 -8.31 -3.67
CA GLY A 63 1.18 -9.58 -3.33
C GLY A 63 0.87 -10.69 -4.33
N THR A 64 -0.39 -10.77 -4.79
CA THR A 64 -0.82 -11.72 -5.81
C THR A 64 -0.13 -11.44 -7.16
N GLN A 65 -0.10 -10.16 -7.57
CA GLN A 65 0.58 -9.75 -8.79
C GLN A 65 2.09 -10.03 -8.72
N PHE A 66 2.71 -9.80 -7.58
CA PHE A 66 4.12 -10.11 -7.36
C PHE A 66 4.37 -11.62 -7.49
N ALA A 67 3.58 -12.46 -6.81
CA ALA A 67 3.66 -13.92 -6.90
C ALA A 67 3.54 -14.40 -8.36
N THR A 68 2.59 -13.85 -9.11
CA THR A 68 2.40 -14.14 -10.54
C THR A 68 3.62 -13.72 -11.37
N SER A 69 4.16 -12.53 -11.11
CA SER A 69 5.30 -11.97 -11.86
C SER A 69 6.60 -12.77 -11.66
N ILE A 70 6.79 -13.38 -10.49
CA ILE A 70 7.96 -14.23 -10.22
C ILE A 70 7.74 -15.70 -10.59
N GLY A 71 6.50 -16.08 -10.95
CA GLY A 71 6.12 -17.46 -11.28
C GLY A 71 6.20 -18.42 -10.09
N GLN A 72 5.99 -17.93 -8.87
CA GLN A 72 6.05 -18.73 -7.64
C GLN A 72 4.84 -18.48 -6.76
N PRO A 73 4.21 -19.54 -6.23
CA PRO A 73 3.14 -19.38 -5.27
C PRO A 73 3.67 -18.81 -3.95
N LEU A 74 2.96 -17.81 -3.42
CA LEU A 74 3.21 -17.25 -2.10
C LEU A 74 1.98 -17.44 -1.22
N LEU A 75 2.17 -17.91 0.01
CA LEU A 75 1.08 -18.06 0.96
C LEU A 75 0.59 -16.67 1.40
N HIS A 76 -0.67 -16.36 1.14
CA HIS A 76 -1.30 -15.14 1.62
C HIS A 76 -1.81 -15.28 3.06
N VAL A 77 -1.41 -14.37 3.94
CA VAL A 77 -1.85 -14.30 5.34
C VAL A 77 -2.60 -12.98 5.56
N PRO A 78 -3.94 -12.99 5.65
CA PRO A 78 -4.72 -11.78 5.88
C PRO A 78 -4.76 -11.39 7.37
N TYR A 79 -4.51 -10.13 7.66
CA TYR A 79 -4.59 -9.53 8.99
C TYR A 79 -5.73 -8.53 9.10
N LYS A 80 -6.13 -8.19 10.33
CA LYS A 80 -7.12 -7.13 10.61
C LYS A 80 -6.43 -5.77 10.77
N GLY A 81 -5.66 -5.35 9.75
CA GLY A 81 -4.95 -4.07 9.71
C GLY A 81 -3.44 -4.18 9.90
N SER A 82 -2.74 -3.05 9.78
CA SER A 82 -1.27 -2.97 9.78
C SER A 82 -0.62 -3.30 11.13
N GLY A 83 -1.30 -3.06 12.26
CA GLY A 83 -0.73 -3.30 13.58
C GLY A 83 -0.30 -4.76 13.80
N PRO A 84 -1.26 -5.72 13.78
CA PRO A 84 -0.93 -7.15 13.91
C PRO A 84 -0.01 -7.64 12.79
N LEU A 85 -0.19 -7.17 11.56
CA LEU A 85 0.70 -7.51 10.44
C LEU A 85 2.16 -7.10 10.72
N THR A 86 2.38 -5.87 11.19
CA THR A 86 3.73 -5.38 11.48
C THR A 86 4.37 -6.16 12.62
N THR A 87 3.60 -6.53 13.66
CA THR A 87 4.10 -7.35 14.77
C THR A 87 4.59 -8.71 14.28
N ASP A 88 3.82 -9.39 13.46
CA ASP A 88 4.16 -10.70 12.92
C ASP A 88 5.30 -10.64 11.90
N LEU A 89 5.39 -9.56 11.13
CA LEU A 89 6.52 -9.31 10.22
C LEU A 89 7.83 -9.09 11.00
N LEU A 90 7.78 -8.35 12.10
CA LEU A 90 8.93 -8.15 12.99
C LEU A 90 9.34 -9.46 13.67
N GLY A 91 8.37 -10.28 14.04
CA GLY A 91 8.57 -11.59 14.65
C GLY A 91 8.96 -12.70 13.66
N GLY A 92 8.98 -12.40 12.35
CA GLY A 92 9.31 -13.39 11.30
C GLY A 92 8.21 -14.43 11.05
N GLN A 93 6.98 -14.23 11.55
CA GLN A 93 5.85 -15.14 11.31
C GLN A 93 5.33 -15.04 9.87
N VAL A 94 5.51 -13.91 9.22
CA VAL A 94 5.34 -13.71 7.78
C VAL A 94 6.65 -13.24 7.17
N SER A 95 6.94 -13.68 5.95
CA SER A 95 8.24 -13.43 5.31
C SER A 95 8.35 -12.01 4.78
N MET A 96 7.24 -11.43 4.30
CA MET A 96 7.20 -10.11 3.68
C MET A 96 5.81 -9.48 3.80
N SER A 97 5.74 -8.17 3.56
CA SER A 97 4.48 -7.45 3.41
C SER A 97 4.57 -6.39 2.31
N PHE A 98 3.41 -6.01 1.77
CA PHE A 98 3.26 -4.87 0.84
C PHE A 98 2.44 -3.76 1.49
N ASP A 99 2.76 -3.41 2.73
CA ASP A 99 1.98 -2.41 3.47
C ASP A 99 2.28 -0.98 3.00
N THR A 100 1.41 -0.04 3.37
CA THR A 100 1.67 1.38 3.13
C THR A 100 2.92 1.82 3.89
N VAL A 101 3.62 2.83 3.40
CA VAL A 101 4.87 3.30 4.00
C VAL A 101 4.69 3.73 5.46
N THR A 102 3.58 4.38 5.78
CA THR A 102 3.36 5.04 7.09
C THR A 102 3.56 4.11 8.31
N PRO A 103 2.89 2.95 8.43
CA PRO A 103 3.03 2.10 9.61
C PRO A 103 4.39 1.40 9.72
N VAL A 104 5.08 1.16 8.62
CA VAL A 104 6.36 0.44 8.61
C VAL A 104 7.58 1.37 8.68
N LEU A 105 7.43 2.65 8.36
CA LEU A 105 8.50 3.63 8.33
C LEU A 105 9.31 3.74 9.64
N PRO A 106 8.70 3.80 10.84
CA PRO A 106 9.46 3.83 12.09
C PRO A 106 10.34 2.59 12.27
N HIS A 107 9.86 1.43 11.86
CA HIS A 107 10.58 0.17 11.98
C HIS A 107 11.70 0.04 10.94
N ILE A 108 11.52 0.62 9.74
CA ILE A 108 12.57 0.73 8.72
C ILE A 108 13.69 1.65 9.23
N LYS A 109 13.34 2.83 9.75
CA LYS A 109 14.32 3.77 10.34
C LYS A 109 15.06 3.18 11.53
N ALA A 110 14.39 2.35 12.33
CA ALA A 110 15.01 1.64 13.45
C ALA A 110 15.84 0.41 13.04
N GLY A 111 15.93 0.10 11.73
CA GLY A 111 16.66 -1.06 11.21
C GLY A 111 16.06 -2.42 11.55
N LYS A 112 14.80 -2.46 12.04
CA LYS A 112 14.10 -3.70 12.37
C LYS A 112 13.40 -4.34 11.16
N LEU A 113 13.01 -3.51 10.19
CA LEU A 113 12.50 -3.91 8.88
C LEU A 113 13.41 -3.36 7.79
N ARG A 114 13.46 -4.05 6.66
CA ARG A 114 14.16 -3.61 5.45
C ARG A 114 13.13 -3.36 4.36
N ALA A 115 13.13 -2.15 3.80
CA ALA A 115 12.39 -1.80 2.60
C ALA A 115 13.22 -2.23 1.37
N LEU A 116 12.65 -3.06 0.51
CA LEU A 116 13.33 -3.54 -0.69
C LEU A 116 12.91 -2.78 -1.95
N ALA A 117 11.65 -2.39 -2.05
CA ALA A 117 11.13 -1.59 -3.15
C ALA A 117 9.80 -0.92 -2.78
N VAL A 118 9.48 0.18 -3.47
CA VAL A 118 8.13 0.76 -3.48
C VAL A 118 7.35 0.29 -4.72
N THR A 119 6.03 0.25 -4.61
CA THR A 119 5.16 -0.31 -5.66
C THR A 119 4.66 0.71 -6.68
N THR A 120 4.95 1.98 -6.46
CA THR A 120 4.62 3.10 -7.36
C THR A 120 5.67 3.28 -8.46
N ALA A 121 5.30 3.90 -9.58
CA ALA A 121 6.23 4.20 -10.69
C ALA A 121 7.37 5.15 -10.29
N LYS A 122 7.13 6.02 -9.29
CA LYS A 122 8.13 6.94 -8.75
C LYS A 122 8.49 6.54 -7.34
N ARG A 123 9.75 6.78 -6.95
CA ARG A 123 10.21 6.58 -5.57
C ARG A 123 9.43 7.45 -4.59
N SER A 124 9.30 6.97 -3.36
CA SER A 124 8.68 7.74 -2.28
C SER A 124 9.62 8.84 -1.78
N SER A 125 9.08 10.05 -1.58
CA SER A 125 9.85 11.15 -0.96
C SER A 125 10.30 10.84 0.48
N THR A 126 9.58 9.95 1.17
CA THR A 126 9.92 9.51 2.52
C THR A 126 10.99 8.40 2.57
N LEU A 127 11.20 7.72 1.44
CA LEU A 127 12.18 6.65 1.26
C LEU A 127 12.92 6.83 -0.07
N PRO A 128 13.69 7.91 -0.27
CA PRO A 128 14.29 8.25 -1.56
C PRO A 128 15.33 7.24 -2.03
N ASP A 129 15.97 6.54 -1.10
CA ASP A 129 16.99 5.53 -1.39
C ASP A 129 16.39 4.16 -1.77
N VAL A 130 15.08 3.95 -1.54
CA VAL A 130 14.40 2.70 -1.85
C VAL A 130 13.95 2.72 -3.31
N PRO A 131 14.40 1.77 -4.15
CA PRO A 131 14.03 1.71 -5.56
C PRO A 131 12.56 1.36 -5.75
N THR A 132 12.05 1.57 -6.95
CA THR A 132 10.73 1.06 -7.35
C THR A 132 10.82 -0.40 -7.78
N LEU A 133 9.67 -1.11 -7.78
CA LEU A 133 9.60 -2.45 -8.36
C LEU A 133 9.92 -2.40 -9.86
N GLN A 134 9.56 -1.31 -10.56
CA GLN A 134 9.92 -1.12 -11.98
C GLN A 134 11.44 -1.05 -12.17
N GLU A 135 12.15 -0.28 -11.36
CA GLU A 135 13.63 -0.23 -11.37
C GLU A 135 14.26 -1.59 -11.04
N SER A 136 13.55 -2.43 -10.29
CA SER A 136 13.97 -3.79 -9.94
C SER A 136 13.65 -4.85 -11.01
N GLY A 137 13.06 -4.44 -12.15
CA GLY A 137 12.75 -5.31 -13.29
C GLY A 137 11.29 -5.76 -13.41
N PHE A 138 10.38 -5.18 -12.63
CA PHE A 138 8.94 -5.50 -12.62
C PHE A 138 8.14 -4.35 -13.26
N ALA A 139 8.17 -4.23 -14.58
CA ALA A 139 7.65 -3.09 -15.34
C ALA A 139 6.14 -2.80 -15.14
N SER A 140 5.34 -3.80 -14.76
CA SER A 140 3.88 -3.67 -14.62
C SER A 140 3.40 -3.14 -13.27
N PHE A 141 4.32 -2.73 -12.38
CA PHE A 141 3.95 -2.22 -11.06
C PHE A 141 3.87 -0.70 -11.04
N ASP A 142 2.67 -0.19 -10.88
CA ASP A 142 2.38 1.19 -10.53
C ASP A 142 1.07 1.21 -9.71
N ILE A 143 1.16 0.72 -8.47
CA ILE A 143 0.01 0.55 -7.60
C ILE A 143 0.32 1.22 -6.26
N GLY A 144 -0.52 2.19 -5.90
CA GLY A 144 -0.55 2.78 -4.57
C GLY A 144 -1.89 2.54 -3.89
N THR A 145 -1.93 2.71 -2.59
CA THR A 145 -3.20 2.74 -1.84
C THR A 145 -3.73 4.15 -1.85
N TRP A 146 -4.91 4.34 -2.41
CA TRP A 146 -5.59 5.62 -2.38
C TRP A 146 -6.58 5.70 -1.21
N PHE A 147 -6.73 6.87 -0.66
CA PHE A 147 -7.71 7.20 0.35
C PHE A 147 -8.63 8.29 -0.17
N GLY A 148 -9.92 8.12 0.00
CA GLY A 148 -10.92 9.08 -0.44
C GLY A 148 -12.06 9.21 0.54
N VAL A 149 -12.73 10.35 0.48
CA VAL A 149 -14.00 10.58 1.17
C VAL A 149 -15.11 10.45 0.16
N LEU A 150 -16.11 9.66 0.50
CA LEU A 150 -17.23 9.32 -0.36
C LEU A 150 -18.54 9.71 0.31
N ALA A 151 -19.45 10.30 -0.43
CA ALA A 151 -20.77 10.63 0.06
C ALA A 151 -21.78 9.54 -0.34
N PRO A 152 -22.85 9.30 0.48
CA PRO A 152 -23.96 8.44 0.08
C PRO A 152 -24.58 8.89 -1.25
N ALA A 153 -25.06 7.95 -2.06
CA ALA A 153 -25.58 8.21 -3.41
C ALA A 153 -26.70 9.27 -3.50
N ARG A 154 -27.45 9.46 -2.41
CA ARG A 154 -28.58 10.39 -2.36
C ARG A 154 -28.21 11.75 -1.77
N THR A 155 -26.91 12.01 -1.51
CA THR A 155 -26.48 13.32 -1.04
C THR A 155 -26.73 14.35 -2.14
N PRO A 156 -27.38 15.49 -1.84
CA PRO A 156 -27.59 16.56 -2.82
C PRO A 156 -26.27 17.04 -3.46
N ALA A 157 -26.31 17.38 -4.72
CA ALA A 157 -25.10 17.71 -5.48
C ALA A 157 -24.37 18.97 -4.96
N ASP A 158 -25.13 19.94 -4.51
CA ASP A 158 -24.62 21.18 -3.88
C ASP A 158 -23.88 20.90 -2.56
N VAL A 159 -24.39 19.97 -1.75
CA VAL A 159 -23.72 19.52 -0.53
C VAL A 159 -22.41 18.81 -0.86
N VAL A 160 -22.39 17.91 -1.86
CA VAL A 160 -21.17 17.24 -2.30
C VAL A 160 -20.15 18.23 -2.81
N ALA A 161 -20.57 19.19 -3.64
CA ALA A 161 -19.68 20.23 -4.17
C ALA A 161 -19.07 21.10 -3.05
N ARG A 162 -19.89 21.49 -2.05
CA ARG A 162 -19.40 22.26 -0.90
C ARG A 162 -18.42 21.44 -0.05
N LEU A 163 -18.73 20.18 0.24
CA LEU A 163 -17.82 19.28 0.97
C LEU A 163 -16.49 19.10 0.24
N ASN A 164 -16.55 18.87 -1.08
CA ASN A 164 -15.34 18.76 -1.90
C ASN A 164 -14.47 20.03 -1.79
N THR A 165 -15.07 21.21 -1.98
CA THR A 165 -14.37 22.50 -1.92
C THR A 165 -13.69 22.70 -0.56
N GLU A 166 -14.37 22.45 0.54
CA GLU A 166 -13.81 22.64 1.88
C GLU A 166 -12.74 21.59 2.22
N MET A 167 -12.95 20.32 1.82
CA MET A 167 -11.95 19.26 2.00
C MET A 167 -10.67 19.55 1.20
N VAL A 168 -10.79 20.02 -0.05
CA VAL A 168 -9.61 20.36 -0.87
C VAL A 168 -8.82 21.50 -0.20
N LYS A 169 -9.47 22.53 0.34
CA LYS A 169 -8.80 23.59 1.09
C LYS A 169 -8.02 23.04 2.29
N VAL A 170 -8.62 22.14 3.07
CA VAL A 170 -7.96 21.52 4.22
C VAL A 170 -6.78 20.66 3.78
N ILE A 171 -6.95 19.82 2.75
CA ILE A 171 -5.89 18.95 2.24
C ILE A 171 -4.69 19.73 1.71
N GLN A 172 -4.95 20.89 1.08
CA GLN A 172 -3.90 21.77 0.53
C GLN A 172 -3.30 22.73 1.58
N SER A 173 -3.79 22.73 2.82
CA SER A 173 -3.22 23.57 3.86
C SER A 173 -1.80 23.12 4.23
N PRO A 174 -0.88 24.06 4.58
CA PRO A 174 0.49 23.72 4.96
C PRO A 174 0.58 22.69 6.08
N ASP A 175 -0.33 22.76 7.05
CA ASP A 175 -0.39 21.83 8.17
C ASP A 175 -0.72 20.39 7.71
N SER A 176 -1.71 20.24 6.82
CA SER A 176 -2.07 18.94 6.25
C SER A 176 -0.93 18.33 5.42
N VAL A 177 -0.25 19.14 4.62
CA VAL A 177 0.90 18.69 3.81
C VAL A 177 2.07 18.23 4.68
N SER A 178 2.29 18.92 5.81
CA SER A 178 3.36 18.55 6.77
C SER A 178 3.10 17.24 7.50
N TYR A 179 1.84 16.95 7.84
CA TYR A 179 1.45 15.71 8.52
C TYR A 179 1.30 14.51 7.60
N THR A 180 0.98 14.75 6.35
CA THR A 180 0.79 13.69 5.38
C THR A 180 2.04 13.61 4.51
N HIS A 181 2.91 12.65 4.75
CA HIS A 181 3.97 12.26 3.79
C HIS A 181 3.35 11.69 2.50
N LEU A 182 2.28 12.32 2.02
CA LEU A 182 1.39 11.83 0.98
C LEU A 182 1.63 12.65 -0.27
N THR A 183 1.79 11.99 -1.40
CA THR A 183 1.68 12.65 -2.69
C THR A 183 0.21 12.97 -2.94
N LEU A 184 -0.13 14.26 -2.88
CA LEU A 184 -1.46 14.72 -3.29
C LEU A 184 -1.59 14.52 -4.80
N PRO A 185 -2.69 13.93 -5.28
CA PRO A 185 -2.95 13.91 -6.71
C PRO A 185 -3.13 15.35 -7.19
N THR A 186 -2.31 15.77 -8.14
CA THR A 186 -2.32 17.12 -8.71
C THR A 186 -3.44 17.36 -9.72
N THR A 187 -4.23 16.34 -10.01
CA THR A 187 -5.33 16.41 -10.98
C THR A 187 -6.65 16.18 -10.28
N PRO A 188 -7.61 17.13 -10.33
CA PRO A 188 -8.98 16.84 -9.92
C PRO A 188 -9.56 15.81 -10.91
N TYR A 189 -9.93 14.64 -10.40
CA TYR A 189 -10.76 13.74 -11.18
C TYR A 189 -12.17 14.34 -11.21
N VAL A 190 -12.59 14.79 -12.39
CA VAL A 190 -13.95 15.20 -12.71
C VAL A 190 -14.83 13.97 -12.92
#